data_a5a76b58641449a4f70d7306be7f729a
#
_entry.id   a5a76b58641449a4f70d7306be7f729a
#
_cell.length_a   1.000
_cell.length_b   1.000
_cell.length_c   1.000
_cell.angle_alpha   90.00
_cell.angle_beta   90.00
_cell.angle_gamma   90.00
#
_symmetry.space_group_name_H-M   'P 1'
#
loop_
_entity.id
_entity.type
_entity.pdbx_description
1 polymer ?
#
loop_
_entity_poly.entity_id
_entity_poly.type
_entity_poly.pdbx_seq_one_letter_code
_entity_poly.pdbx_strand_id
1 'polypeptide(L)'
;RGLGDVYKRQPFVYFYLPDTPKKLKRLEKTDYRTFGNNGNSIITSRELRWFLRDIEDRRDAVLSLYEEEKREPLSFPIKLSAGADMEEIAAAIRNLLELTEDIQCKFRKPEVALSHCIRVLEKWDVLIFQATKIAPSEMRGLSIAYERMPIIALNRKDEPYARLFTLCHELVHIVTRTSGICNDVNENSVSQNVIGMKCNQIAGKILVPLNELSSHPTIGKIRKYGFDDSYVYQVSRDFAVILISF
;
A
#
# COMPACT_ATOMS: atom_id res chain seq x y z
N ARG A 1 19.32 -12.42 -34.57
CA ARG A 1 17.95 -12.98 -34.54
C ARG A 1 17.28 -12.58 -33.23
N GLY A 2 16.25 -11.74 -33.27
CA GLY A 2 15.20 -11.75 -32.25
C GLY A 2 15.27 -10.73 -31.10
N LEU A 3 15.86 -9.53 -31.22
CA LEU A 3 15.73 -8.46 -30.22
C LEU A 3 14.44 -7.61 -30.37
N GLY A 4 13.67 -7.81 -31.45
CA GLY A 4 12.43 -7.06 -31.74
C GLY A 4 11.20 -7.56 -30.99
N ASP A 5 11.13 -8.84 -30.61
CA ASP A 5 9.90 -9.49 -30.15
C ASP A 5 9.68 -9.37 -28.64
N VAL A 6 10.70 -8.96 -27.89
CA VAL A 6 10.61 -8.80 -26.42
C VAL A 6 9.86 -7.53 -26.04
N TYR A 7 9.72 -6.55 -26.93
CA TYR A 7 9.08 -5.26 -26.66
C TYR A 7 7.57 -5.22 -26.94
N LYS A 8 7.04 -6.20 -27.66
CA LYS A 8 5.61 -6.29 -27.96
C LYS A 8 5.09 -7.61 -27.42
N ARG A 9 4.71 -7.66 -26.16
CA ARG A 9 3.84 -8.74 -25.62
C ARG A 9 2.42 -8.56 -26.18
N GLN A 10 2.27 -8.64 -27.48
CA GLN A 10 0.98 -8.88 -28.08
C GLN A 10 0.76 -10.39 -28.05
N PRO A 11 -0.35 -10.88 -27.48
CA PRO A 11 -0.68 -12.30 -27.60
C PRO A 11 -0.61 -12.74 -29.06
N PHE A 12 -0.03 -13.89 -29.34
CA PHE A 12 0.12 -14.42 -30.69
C PHE A 12 -1.22 -14.43 -31.46
N VAL A 13 -2.34 -14.54 -30.75
CA VAL A 13 -3.68 -14.51 -31.33
C VAL A 13 -3.96 -13.22 -32.13
N TYR A 14 -3.33 -12.09 -31.79
CA TYR A 14 -3.53 -10.84 -32.54
C TYR A 14 -3.00 -10.88 -33.98
N PHE A 15 -2.05 -11.76 -34.28
CA PHE A 15 -1.53 -11.96 -35.64
C PHE A 15 -2.46 -12.77 -36.53
N TYR A 16 -3.47 -13.42 -35.93
CA TYR A 16 -4.43 -14.26 -36.64
C TYR A 16 -5.82 -13.62 -36.72
N LEU A 17 -6.00 -12.41 -36.17
CA LEU A 17 -7.27 -11.69 -36.29
C LEU A 17 -7.36 -11.05 -37.69
N PRO A 18 -8.52 -11.14 -38.36
CA PRO A 18 -8.74 -10.56 -39.68
C PRO A 18 -8.64 -9.03 -39.67
N ASP A 19 -8.96 -8.39 -38.53
CA ASP A 19 -8.87 -6.96 -38.33
C ASP A 19 -8.01 -6.61 -37.12
N THR A 20 -7.30 -5.47 -37.20
CA THR A 20 -6.57 -4.94 -36.05
C THR A 20 -7.56 -4.65 -34.93
N PRO A 21 -7.39 -5.19 -33.71
CA PRO A 21 -8.26 -4.88 -32.60
C PRO A 21 -8.41 -3.37 -32.47
N LYS A 22 -9.62 -2.85 -32.49
CA LYS A 22 -9.87 -1.44 -32.20
C LYS A 22 -9.19 -1.17 -30.88
N LYS A 23 -8.21 -0.24 -30.87
CA LYS A 23 -7.53 0.16 -29.64
C LYS A 23 -8.60 0.40 -28.61
N LEU A 24 -8.69 -0.48 -27.60
CA LEU A 24 -9.41 -0.15 -26.37
C LEU A 24 -8.94 1.26 -26.02
N LYS A 25 -9.87 2.20 -25.82
CA LYS A 25 -9.54 3.56 -25.38
C LYS A 25 -8.66 3.36 -24.14
N ARG A 26 -7.35 3.43 -24.31
CA ARG A 26 -6.44 3.50 -23.19
C ARG A 26 -6.84 4.77 -22.47
N LEU A 27 -7.51 4.61 -21.33
CA LEU A 27 -7.53 5.61 -20.28
C LEU A 27 -6.09 6.07 -20.18
N GLU A 28 -5.87 7.38 -20.14
CA GLU A 28 -4.54 7.99 -20.15
C GLU A 28 -3.64 7.22 -19.20
N LYS A 29 -2.70 6.45 -19.77
CA LYS A 29 -1.76 5.67 -18.95
C LYS A 29 -1.03 6.67 -18.09
N THR A 30 -1.15 6.53 -16.79
CA THR A 30 -0.36 7.27 -15.83
C THR A 30 1.09 7.21 -16.31
N ASP A 31 1.67 8.36 -16.67
CA ASP A 31 3.04 8.39 -17.21
C ASP A 31 3.98 8.16 -16.03
N TYR A 32 4.37 6.90 -15.84
CA TYR A 32 5.32 6.51 -14.79
C TYR A 32 6.69 7.18 -14.88
N ARG A 33 6.94 7.99 -15.93
CA ARG A 33 8.11 8.86 -16.00
C ARG A 33 8.00 10.04 -15.02
N THR A 34 6.81 10.34 -14.51
CA THR A 34 6.52 11.45 -13.61
C THR A 34 6.39 11.05 -12.13
N PHE A 35 6.69 9.83 -11.72
CA PHE A 35 6.78 9.45 -10.30
C PHE A 35 8.03 10.03 -9.60
N GLY A 36 8.67 11.01 -10.19
CA GLY A 36 9.67 11.88 -9.60
C GLY A 36 9.41 13.28 -10.15
N ASN A 37 8.65 14.06 -9.42
CA ASN A 37 8.33 15.45 -9.79
C ASN A 37 9.58 16.31 -9.62
N ASN A 38 10.54 16.28 -10.53
CA ASN A 38 11.60 17.30 -10.70
C ASN A 38 12.63 16.84 -11.75
N GLY A 39 12.21 16.58 -13.01
CA GLY A 39 13.18 16.57 -14.12
C GLY A 39 14.29 15.52 -14.11
N ASN A 40 14.57 14.88 -12.99
CA ASN A 40 15.48 13.75 -12.88
C ASN A 40 14.66 12.46 -13.04
N SER A 41 14.79 11.83 -14.20
CA SER A 41 14.27 10.48 -14.41
C SER A 41 14.87 9.55 -13.35
N ILE A 42 14.10 9.19 -12.32
CA ILE A 42 14.49 8.08 -11.45
C ILE A 42 14.64 6.89 -12.38
N ILE A 43 15.85 6.36 -12.48
CA ILE A 43 16.12 5.17 -13.28
C ILE A 43 15.46 4.01 -12.54
N THR A 44 14.18 3.79 -12.82
CA THR A 44 13.46 2.61 -12.31
C THR A 44 13.99 1.38 -13.03
N SER A 45 14.19 0.29 -12.28
CA SER A 45 14.61 -0.97 -12.84
C SER A 45 13.62 -1.45 -13.92
N ARG A 46 14.09 -2.34 -14.76
CA ARG A 46 13.23 -3.00 -15.75
C ARG A 46 12.11 -3.78 -15.06
N GLU A 47 12.44 -4.43 -13.95
CA GLU A 47 11.56 -5.24 -13.13
C GLU A 47 10.41 -4.40 -12.55
N LEU A 48 10.69 -3.21 -12.01
CA LEU A 48 9.68 -2.31 -11.48
C LEU A 48 8.76 -1.81 -12.59
N ARG A 49 9.30 -1.38 -13.73
CA ARG A 49 8.49 -0.94 -14.88
C ARG A 49 7.56 -2.03 -15.41
N TRP A 50 8.05 -3.29 -15.44
CA TRP A 50 7.24 -4.43 -15.83
C TRP A 50 6.14 -4.71 -14.83
N PHE A 51 6.47 -4.66 -13.55
CA PHE A 51 5.51 -4.88 -12.48
C PHE A 51 4.39 -3.84 -12.49
N LEU A 52 4.73 -2.54 -12.66
CA LEU A 52 3.74 -1.46 -12.77
C LEU A 52 2.75 -1.68 -13.92
N ARG A 53 3.24 -2.10 -15.07
CA ARG A 53 2.36 -2.43 -16.21
C ARG A 53 1.50 -3.67 -15.94
N ASP A 54 2.09 -4.70 -15.36
CA ASP A 54 1.37 -5.95 -15.06
C ASP A 54 0.19 -5.71 -14.10
N ILE A 55 0.38 -4.91 -13.05
CA ILE A 55 -0.71 -4.60 -12.10
C ILE A 55 -1.81 -3.75 -12.73
N GLU A 56 -1.48 -2.83 -13.63
CA GLU A 56 -2.49 -2.06 -14.38
C GLU A 56 -3.24 -2.93 -15.39
N ASP A 57 -2.51 -3.73 -16.18
CA ASP A 57 -3.13 -4.64 -17.13
C ASP A 57 -4.09 -5.62 -16.42
N ARG A 58 -3.75 -6.07 -15.20
CA ARG A 58 -4.63 -6.91 -14.37
C ARG A 58 -5.85 -6.16 -13.87
N ARG A 59 -5.67 -4.91 -13.42
CA ARG A 59 -6.81 -4.08 -13.04
C ARG A 59 -7.77 -3.87 -14.21
N ASP A 60 -7.26 -3.56 -15.40
CA ASP A 60 -8.07 -3.37 -16.60
C ASP A 60 -8.81 -4.66 -16.98
N ALA A 61 -8.17 -5.82 -16.83
CA ALA A 61 -8.82 -7.11 -17.05
C ALA A 61 -9.98 -7.36 -16.06
N VAL A 62 -9.80 -7.03 -14.77
CA VAL A 62 -10.87 -7.16 -13.77
C VAL A 62 -12.01 -6.20 -14.07
N LEU A 63 -11.73 -4.95 -14.44
CA LEU A 63 -12.76 -3.99 -14.85
C LEU A 63 -13.57 -4.49 -16.05
N SER A 64 -12.91 -5.09 -17.05
CA SER A 64 -13.60 -5.69 -18.21
C SER A 64 -14.54 -6.82 -17.80
N LEU A 65 -14.15 -7.65 -16.81
CA LEU A 65 -15.05 -8.69 -16.28
C LEU A 65 -16.28 -8.10 -15.58
N TYR A 66 -16.11 -7.02 -14.80
CA TYR A 66 -17.26 -6.32 -14.20
C TYR A 66 -18.21 -5.76 -15.26
N GLU A 67 -17.67 -5.20 -16.36
CA GLU A 67 -18.46 -4.71 -17.48
C GLU A 67 -19.24 -5.83 -18.17
N GLU A 68 -18.61 -6.99 -18.42
CA GLU A 68 -19.25 -8.16 -19.00
C GLU A 68 -20.39 -8.69 -18.12
N GLU A 69 -20.19 -8.69 -16.79
CA GLU A 69 -21.21 -9.09 -15.83
C GLU A 69 -22.27 -8.01 -15.56
N LYS A 70 -22.16 -6.83 -16.19
CA LYS A 70 -23.02 -5.66 -15.97
C LYS A 70 -23.07 -5.24 -14.49
N ARG A 71 -21.94 -5.35 -13.81
CA ARG A 71 -21.72 -4.93 -12.43
C ARG A 71 -20.78 -3.73 -12.40
N GLU A 72 -20.87 -2.94 -11.35
CA GLU A 72 -19.93 -1.87 -11.10
C GLU A 72 -19.09 -2.20 -9.87
N PRO A 73 -17.75 -1.98 -9.92
CA PRO A 73 -16.92 -2.08 -8.75
C PRO A 73 -17.34 -1.07 -7.68
N LEU A 74 -17.12 -1.42 -6.43
CA LEU A 74 -17.39 -0.52 -5.30
C LEU A 74 -16.52 0.74 -5.40
N SER A 75 -17.11 1.88 -5.08
CA SER A 75 -16.32 3.09 -4.83
C SER A 75 -15.62 2.96 -3.48
N PHE A 76 -14.34 3.35 -3.43
CA PHE A 76 -13.60 3.30 -2.17
C PHE A 76 -14.26 4.22 -1.12
N PRO A 77 -14.56 3.70 0.10
CA PRO A 77 -15.54 4.33 1.00
C PRO A 77 -15.04 5.58 1.71
N ILE A 78 -13.72 5.82 1.73
CA ILE A 78 -13.11 6.92 2.48
C ILE A 78 -12.36 7.86 1.52
N LYS A 79 -12.62 9.16 1.69
CA LYS A 79 -11.88 10.22 1.01
C LYS A 79 -11.72 11.38 1.98
N LEU A 80 -10.50 11.64 2.42
CA LEU A 80 -10.15 12.73 3.31
C LEU A 80 -9.15 13.66 2.64
N SER A 81 -9.11 14.93 3.10
CA SER A 81 -8.09 15.87 2.64
C SER A 81 -6.71 15.47 3.17
N ALA A 82 -5.66 15.65 2.37
CA ALA A 82 -4.28 15.53 2.84
C ALA A 82 -3.95 16.49 4.01
N GLY A 83 -4.75 17.59 4.16
CA GLY A 83 -4.68 18.53 5.27
C GLY A 83 -5.47 18.13 6.51
N ALA A 84 -6.27 17.06 6.47
CA ALA A 84 -7.05 16.59 7.62
C ALA A 84 -6.16 16.22 8.80
N ASP A 85 -6.75 16.20 9.99
CA ASP A 85 -6.05 15.80 11.21
C ASP A 85 -5.56 14.35 11.12
N MET A 86 -4.37 14.10 11.65
CA MET A 86 -3.75 12.76 11.58
C MET A 86 -4.52 11.72 12.38
N GLU A 87 -5.12 12.10 13.51
CA GLU A 87 -5.95 11.22 14.33
C GLU A 87 -7.26 10.87 13.61
N GLU A 88 -7.86 11.86 12.92
CA GLU A 88 -9.06 11.63 12.10
C GLU A 88 -8.79 10.62 11.00
N ILE A 89 -7.69 10.80 10.25
CA ILE A 89 -7.31 9.87 9.18
C ILE A 89 -7.03 8.47 9.76
N ALA A 90 -6.27 8.39 10.85
CA ALA A 90 -5.95 7.12 11.49
C ALA A 90 -7.20 6.40 12.00
N ALA A 91 -8.12 7.11 12.67
CA ALA A 91 -9.38 6.55 13.17
C ALA A 91 -10.28 6.05 12.02
N ALA A 92 -10.39 6.82 10.92
CA ALA A 92 -11.17 6.40 9.76
C ALA A 92 -10.60 5.12 9.12
N ILE A 93 -9.26 5.02 9.00
CA ILE A 93 -8.60 3.83 8.47
C ILE A 93 -8.75 2.64 9.41
N ARG A 94 -8.61 2.82 10.72
CA ARG A 94 -8.83 1.74 11.70
C ARG A 94 -10.25 1.18 11.61
N ASN A 95 -11.24 2.07 11.51
CA ASN A 95 -12.64 1.66 11.32
C ASN A 95 -12.82 0.87 10.01
N LEU A 96 -12.24 1.34 8.90
CA LEU A 96 -12.27 0.62 7.62
C LEU A 96 -11.66 -0.76 7.73
N LEU A 97 -10.51 -0.89 8.41
CA LEU A 97 -9.78 -2.14 8.59
C LEU A 97 -10.36 -3.05 9.68
N GLU A 98 -11.45 -2.63 10.31
CA GLU A 98 -12.07 -3.36 11.44
C GLU A 98 -11.05 -3.62 12.58
N LEU A 99 -10.09 -2.68 12.78
CA LEU A 99 -9.05 -2.79 13.80
C LEU A 99 -9.55 -2.23 15.15
N THR A 100 -10.37 -3.01 15.85
CA THR A 100 -10.69 -2.75 17.26
C THR A 100 -9.59 -3.33 18.15
N GLU A 101 -9.50 -2.83 19.41
CA GLU A 101 -8.55 -3.35 20.41
C GLU A 101 -8.69 -4.86 20.57
N ASP A 102 -9.92 -5.35 20.72
CA ASP A 102 -10.24 -6.78 20.89
C ASP A 102 -9.77 -7.65 19.69
N ILE A 103 -9.84 -7.12 18.49
CA ILE A 103 -9.42 -7.83 17.28
C ILE A 103 -7.89 -7.78 17.15
N GLN A 104 -7.30 -6.62 17.39
CA GLN A 104 -5.86 -6.42 17.24
C GLN A 104 -5.07 -7.25 18.24
N CYS A 105 -5.48 -7.31 19.51
CA CYS A 105 -4.85 -8.14 20.53
C CYS A 105 -4.87 -9.65 20.21
N LYS A 106 -5.80 -10.11 19.38
CA LYS A 106 -5.88 -11.52 18.97
C LYS A 106 -4.88 -11.91 17.90
N PHE A 107 -4.34 -10.97 17.15
CA PHE A 107 -3.45 -11.28 16.04
C PHE A 107 -2.15 -11.93 16.47
N ARG A 108 -1.51 -11.44 17.54
CA ARG A 108 -0.26 -11.96 18.13
C ARG A 108 0.92 -12.12 17.15
N LYS A 109 0.66 -12.09 15.85
CA LYS A 109 1.64 -12.23 14.77
C LYS A 109 1.31 -11.24 13.65
N PRO A 110 2.31 -10.53 13.11
CA PRO A 110 2.10 -9.54 12.06
C PRO A 110 1.54 -10.14 10.77
N GLU A 111 1.82 -11.42 10.47
CA GLU A 111 1.25 -12.09 9.29
C GLU A 111 -0.28 -12.24 9.39
N VAL A 112 -0.78 -12.49 10.60
CA VAL A 112 -2.23 -12.62 10.84
C VAL A 112 -2.90 -11.26 10.71
N ALA A 113 -2.30 -10.21 11.27
CA ALA A 113 -2.76 -8.83 11.13
C ALA A 113 -2.76 -8.39 9.65
N LEU A 114 -1.66 -8.63 8.94
CA LEU A 114 -1.55 -8.31 7.51
C LEU A 114 -2.62 -9.03 6.69
N SER A 115 -2.82 -10.33 6.93
CA SER A 115 -3.83 -11.12 6.23
C SER A 115 -5.26 -10.67 6.53
N HIS A 116 -5.53 -10.19 7.76
CA HIS A 116 -6.81 -9.60 8.13
C HIS A 116 -7.04 -8.30 7.34
N CYS A 117 -6.09 -7.36 7.38
CA CYS A 117 -6.19 -6.09 6.67
C CYS A 117 -6.38 -6.28 5.16
N ILE A 118 -5.62 -7.21 4.54
CA ILE A 118 -5.78 -7.52 3.12
C ILE A 118 -7.20 -7.99 2.83
N ARG A 119 -7.72 -8.97 3.58
CA ARG A 119 -9.08 -9.50 3.36
C ARG A 119 -10.17 -8.44 3.51
N VAL A 120 -10.00 -7.50 4.45
CA VAL A 120 -10.95 -6.40 4.62
C VAL A 120 -10.90 -5.45 3.43
N LEU A 121 -9.69 -5.10 2.97
CA LEU A 121 -9.53 -4.21 1.82
C LEU A 121 -10.05 -4.83 0.51
N GLU A 122 -9.85 -6.13 0.32
CA GLU A 122 -10.38 -6.86 -0.84
C GLU A 122 -11.91 -6.86 -0.89
N LYS A 123 -12.62 -6.80 0.25
CA LYS A 123 -14.08 -6.62 0.29
C LYS A 123 -14.53 -5.26 -0.29
N TRP A 124 -13.63 -4.28 -0.31
CA TRP A 124 -13.85 -2.95 -0.89
C TRP A 124 -13.27 -2.81 -2.30
N ASP A 125 -13.07 -3.92 -2.98
CA ASP A 125 -12.47 -3.98 -4.34
C ASP A 125 -11.09 -3.29 -4.42
N VAL A 126 -10.33 -3.24 -3.31
CA VAL A 126 -8.93 -2.81 -3.35
C VAL A 126 -8.07 -3.96 -3.89
N LEU A 127 -7.33 -3.70 -4.95
CA LEU A 127 -6.45 -4.70 -5.55
C LEU A 127 -5.11 -4.73 -4.84
N ILE A 128 -4.80 -5.84 -4.16
CA ILE A 128 -3.54 -6.00 -3.42
C ILE A 128 -2.58 -6.91 -4.20
N PHE A 129 -1.44 -6.34 -4.59
CA PHE A 129 -0.39 -7.07 -5.31
C PHE A 129 0.85 -7.29 -4.45
N GLN A 130 1.61 -8.34 -4.75
CA GLN A 130 2.86 -8.66 -4.06
C GLN A 130 4.01 -8.74 -5.06
N ALA A 131 4.97 -7.81 -4.94
CA ALA A 131 6.19 -7.82 -5.74
C ALA A 131 7.21 -8.81 -5.17
N THR A 132 7.72 -9.70 -6.02
CA THR A 132 8.70 -10.74 -5.62
C THR A 132 10.08 -10.54 -6.22
N LYS A 133 10.18 -9.78 -7.33
CA LYS A 133 11.43 -9.61 -8.10
C LYS A 133 12.10 -8.27 -7.87
N ILE A 134 11.45 -7.33 -7.20
CA ILE A 134 11.95 -5.99 -6.95
C ILE A 134 12.72 -5.97 -5.63
N ALA A 135 13.81 -5.20 -5.55
CA ALA A 135 14.54 -5.01 -4.32
C ALA A 135 13.76 -4.08 -3.36
N PRO A 136 13.74 -4.34 -2.04
CA PRO A 136 13.08 -3.45 -1.07
C PRO A 136 13.65 -2.03 -1.06
N SER A 137 14.94 -1.87 -1.37
CA SER A 137 15.58 -0.55 -1.54
C SER A 137 15.04 0.25 -2.73
N GLU A 138 14.43 -0.42 -3.72
CA GLU A 138 13.82 0.23 -4.87
C GLU A 138 12.32 0.49 -4.66
N MET A 139 11.60 -0.45 -4.04
CA MET A 139 10.18 -0.31 -3.75
C MET A 139 9.80 -1.19 -2.55
N ARG A 140 9.38 -0.59 -1.45
CA ARG A 140 8.74 -1.30 -0.31
C ARG A 140 7.24 -1.40 -0.51
N GLY A 141 6.63 -0.30 -0.96
CA GLY A 141 5.22 -0.21 -1.29
C GLY A 141 4.95 0.73 -2.44
N LEU A 142 3.72 0.67 -2.92
CA LEU A 142 3.20 1.51 -3.97
C LEU A 142 1.69 1.57 -3.83
N SER A 143 1.10 2.73 -4.06
CA SER A 143 -0.34 2.88 -4.18
C SER A 143 -0.75 3.73 -5.37
N ILE A 144 -1.90 3.38 -5.97
CA ILE A 144 -2.54 4.15 -7.02
C ILE A 144 -3.99 4.40 -6.59
N ALA A 145 -4.30 5.65 -6.30
CA ALA A 145 -5.56 6.07 -5.70
C ALA A 145 -6.68 6.26 -6.76
N TYR A 146 -7.06 5.16 -7.43
CA TYR A 146 -8.26 5.18 -8.25
C TYR A 146 -9.52 5.32 -7.37
N GLU A 147 -10.57 5.92 -7.90
CA GLU A 147 -11.86 6.02 -7.21
C GLU A 147 -12.52 4.66 -7.01
N ARG A 148 -12.39 3.79 -8.02
CA ARG A 148 -12.83 2.40 -7.99
C ARG A 148 -11.64 1.49 -8.25
N MET A 149 -11.56 0.40 -7.55
CA MET A 149 -10.43 -0.55 -7.60
C MET A 149 -9.07 0.13 -7.44
N PRO A 150 -8.83 0.84 -6.33
CA PRO A 150 -7.49 1.35 -6.05
C PRO A 150 -6.50 0.18 -5.90
N ILE A 151 -5.24 0.47 -6.19
CA ILE A 151 -4.17 -0.53 -6.16
C ILE A 151 -3.26 -0.27 -4.96
N ILE A 152 -2.90 -1.31 -4.24
CA ILE A 152 -1.77 -1.34 -3.31
C ILE A 152 -0.84 -2.49 -3.73
N ALA A 153 0.45 -2.21 -3.81
CA ALA A 153 1.47 -3.23 -4.02
C ALA A 153 2.46 -3.24 -2.86
N LEU A 154 2.79 -4.42 -2.36
CA LEU A 154 3.71 -4.63 -1.24
C LEU A 154 4.90 -5.48 -1.70
N ASN A 155 6.09 -5.19 -1.20
CA ASN A 155 7.25 -6.02 -1.48
C ASN A 155 7.24 -7.27 -0.60
N ARG A 156 7.21 -8.46 -1.22
CA ARG A 156 7.16 -9.73 -0.49
C ARG A 156 8.49 -10.08 0.20
N LYS A 157 9.59 -9.42 -0.18
CA LYS A 157 10.89 -9.64 0.44
C LYS A 157 11.05 -8.93 1.78
N ASP A 158 10.16 -7.94 2.06
CA ASP A 158 10.12 -7.31 3.37
C ASP A 158 9.51 -8.24 4.43
N GLU A 159 9.94 -8.04 5.66
CA GLU A 159 9.41 -8.74 6.83
C GLU A 159 7.91 -8.44 7.02
N PRO A 160 7.12 -9.38 7.56
CA PRO A 160 5.67 -9.23 7.68
C PRO A 160 5.21 -7.97 8.41
N TYR A 161 5.92 -7.55 9.48
CA TYR A 161 5.60 -6.32 10.19
C TYR A 161 5.90 -5.06 9.36
N ALA A 162 6.99 -5.06 8.57
CA ALA A 162 7.31 -3.97 7.67
C ALA A 162 6.25 -3.85 6.56
N ARG A 163 5.77 -4.99 6.05
CA ARG A 163 4.69 -5.05 5.06
C ARG A 163 3.36 -4.56 5.63
N LEU A 164 3.05 -4.86 6.91
CA LEU A 164 1.86 -4.34 7.58
C LEU A 164 1.93 -2.82 7.72
N PHE A 165 3.08 -2.30 8.16
CA PHE A 165 3.32 -0.85 8.23
C PHE A 165 3.19 -0.20 6.86
N THR A 166 3.83 -0.78 5.83
CA THR A 166 3.75 -0.31 4.45
C THR A 166 2.32 -0.32 3.93
N LEU A 167 1.52 -1.37 4.23
CA LEU A 167 0.10 -1.42 3.86
C LEU A 167 -0.67 -0.24 4.44
N CYS A 168 -0.48 0.07 5.73
CA CYS A 168 -1.11 1.22 6.38
C CYS A 168 -0.66 2.54 5.75
N HIS A 169 0.64 2.68 5.46
CA HIS A 169 1.21 3.84 4.80
C HIS A 169 0.60 4.08 3.41
N GLU A 170 0.54 3.04 2.57
CA GLU A 170 -0.05 3.13 1.23
C GLU A 170 -1.56 3.39 1.28
N LEU A 171 -2.23 2.91 2.31
CA LEU A 171 -3.64 3.18 2.51
C LEU A 171 -3.90 4.65 2.86
N VAL A 172 -2.99 5.31 3.59
CA VAL A 172 -3.06 6.77 3.80
C VAL A 172 -3.01 7.51 2.47
N HIS A 173 -2.13 7.12 1.55
CA HIS A 173 -2.06 7.70 0.21
C HIS A 173 -3.38 7.54 -0.57
N ILE A 174 -4.02 6.37 -0.49
CA ILE A 174 -5.32 6.15 -1.14
C ILE A 174 -6.40 7.04 -0.54
N VAL A 175 -6.50 7.09 0.78
CA VAL A 175 -7.51 7.89 1.51
C VAL A 175 -7.35 9.38 1.23
N THR A 176 -6.12 9.87 1.14
CA THR A 176 -5.81 11.29 0.89
C THR A 176 -5.67 11.62 -0.59
N ARG A 177 -5.85 10.65 -1.49
CA ARG A 177 -5.69 10.79 -2.95
C ARG A 177 -4.31 11.28 -3.37
N THR A 178 -3.28 10.90 -2.63
CA THR A 178 -1.88 11.17 -2.96
C THR A 178 -1.25 9.86 -3.44
N SER A 179 -1.16 9.66 -4.76
CA SER A 179 -0.55 8.44 -5.32
C SER A 179 0.98 8.59 -5.38
N GLY A 180 1.70 7.51 -5.16
CA GLY A 180 3.16 7.52 -5.25
C GLY A 180 3.82 6.16 -5.10
N ILE A 181 5.13 6.11 -5.37
CA ILE A 181 6.02 5.00 -5.02
C ILE A 181 6.76 5.43 -3.76
N CYS A 182 6.59 4.68 -2.68
CA CYS A 182 7.27 4.95 -1.43
C CYS A 182 8.60 4.20 -1.38
N ASN A 183 9.68 5.00 -1.32
CA ASN A 183 11.04 4.53 -1.06
C ASN A 183 11.64 5.40 0.04
N ASP A 184 12.11 4.81 1.12
CA ASP A 184 12.77 5.53 2.22
C ASP A 184 14.09 6.22 1.83
N VAL A 185 14.62 5.94 0.63
CA VAL A 185 16.02 6.26 0.28
C VAL A 185 16.19 7.42 -0.71
N ASN A 186 15.15 7.85 -1.45
CA ASN A 186 15.31 8.84 -2.54
C ASN A 186 14.24 9.94 -2.54
N GLU A 187 13.97 10.52 -1.38
CA GLU A 187 13.09 11.68 -1.29
C GLU A 187 13.86 12.98 -1.61
N ASN A 188 14.01 13.30 -2.88
CA ASN A 188 14.75 14.46 -3.35
C ASN A 188 13.96 15.78 -3.39
N SER A 189 12.72 15.82 -2.87
CA SER A 189 11.98 17.07 -2.72
C SER A 189 11.46 17.24 -1.28
N VAL A 190 11.65 18.44 -0.72
CA VAL A 190 11.21 18.79 0.65
C VAL A 190 9.72 18.52 0.85
N SER A 191 8.89 18.73 -0.18
CA SER A 191 7.44 18.50 -0.11
C SER A 191 7.05 17.01 -0.07
N GLN A 192 7.76 16.15 -0.79
CA GLN A 192 7.52 14.69 -0.76
C GLN A 192 7.97 14.10 0.57
N ASN A 193 9.10 14.54 1.12
CA ASN A 193 9.56 14.17 2.45
C ASN A 193 8.52 14.49 3.53
N VAL A 194 7.90 15.67 3.47
CA VAL A 194 6.87 16.07 4.45
C VAL A 194 5.62 15.18 4.34
N ILE A 195 5.19 14.84 3.12
CA ILE A 195 4.04 13.95 2.92
C ILE A 195 4.38 12.52 3.42
N GLY A 196 5.53 11.99 3.04
CA GLY A 196 6.00 10.67 3.48
C GLY A 196 6.11 10.57 5.01
N MET A 197 6.70 11.58 5.66
CA MET A 197 6.77 11.66 7.12
C MET A 197 5.37 11.69 7.76
N LYS A 198 4.43 12.47 7.20
CA LYS A 198 3.04 12.48 7.67
C LYS A 198 2.38 11.12 7.52
N CYS A 199 2.55 10.45 6.37
CA CYS A 199 2.03 9.10 6.13
C CYS A 199 2.62 8.08 7.12
N ASN A 200 3.93 8.16 7.43
CA ASN A 200 4.57 7.31 8.43
C ASN A 200 3.99 7.53 9.83
N GLN A 201 3.78 8.78 10.23
CA GLN A 201 3.16 9.11 11.53
C GLN A 201 1.73 8.58 11.61
N ILE A 202 0.93 8.74 10.57
CA ILE A 202 -0.44 8.22 10.53
C ILE A 202 -0.43 6.69 10.54
N ALA A 203 0.45 6.03 9.79
CA ALA A 203 0.58 4.57 9.80
C ALA A 203 0.94 4.04 11.20
N GLY A 204 1.83 4.73 11.91
CA GLY A 204 2.13 4.45 13.31
C GLY A 204 0.88 4.55 14.21
N LYS A 205 0.08 5.61 14.06
CA LYS A 205 -1.17 5.82 14.82
C LYS A 205 -2.26 4.80 14.48
N ILE A 206 -2.32 4.31 13.23
CA ILE A 206 -3.22 3.22 12.83
C ILE A 206 -2.87 1.95 13.59
N LEU A 207 -1.59 1.61 13.67
CA LEU A 207 -1.13 0.37 14.28
C LEU A 207 -1.08 0.45 15.81
N VAL A 208 -0.71 1.61 16.37
CA VAL A 208 -0.55 1.83 17.80
C VAL A 208 -1.22 3.15 18.19
N PRO A 209 -2.54 3.15 18.41
CA PRO A 209 -3.25 4.36 18.86
C PRO A 209 -2.77 4.80 20.26
N LEU A 210 -2.54 6.09 20.42
CA LEU A 210 -2.00 6.64 21.67
C LEU A 210 -2.91 6.40 22.90
N ASN A 211 -4.23 6.45 22.72
CA ASN A 211 -5.19 6.14 23.78
C ASN A 211 -5.09 4.68 24.24
N GLU A 212 -5.05 3.73 23.30
CA GLU A 212 -4.91 2.30 23.60
C GLU A 212 -3.54 2.00 24.21
N LEU A 213 -2.48 2.60 23.67
CA LEU A 213 -1.12 2.48 24.23
C LEU A 213 -1.07 3.02 25.66
N SER A 214 -1.65 4.21 25.92
CA SER A 214 -1.61 4.86 27.23
C SER A 214 -2.37 4.08 28.31
N SER A 215 -3.42 3.37 27.94
CA SER A 215 -4.22 2.50 28.81
C SER A 215 -3.66 1.08 28.94
N HIS A 216 -2.65 0.73 28.13
CA HIS A 216 -2.09 -0.62 28.12
C HIS A 216 -1.46 -0.97 29.49
N PRO A 217 -1.76 -2.16 30.07
CA PRO A 217 -1.30 -2.55 31.41
C PRO A 217 0.21 -2.47 31.60
N THR A 218 0.98 -2.70 30.54
CA THR A 218 2.45 -2.65 30.55
C THR A 218 2.97 -1.22 30.76
N ILE A 219 2.28 -0.20 30.26
CA ILE A 219 2.66 1.21 30.46
C ILE A 219 2.59 1.58 31.94
N GLY A 220 1.58 1.05 32.68
CA GLY A 220 1.53 1.20 34.13
C GLY A 220 2.72 0.57 34.84
N LYS A 221 3.22 -0.58 34.39
CA LYS A 221 4.43 -1.22 34.91
C LYS A 221 5.68 -0.42 34.60
N ILE A 222 5.83 0.10 33.39
CA ILE A 222 6.96 0.97 33.01
C ILE A 222 7.00 2.22 33.89
N ARG A 223 5.87 2.86 34.16
CA ARG A 223 5.78 4.02 35.04
C ARG A 223 6.19 3.72 36.49
N LYS A 224 5.86 2.51 36.97
CA LYS A 224 6.11 2.11 38.36
C LYS A 224 7.50 1.55 38.62
N TYR A 225 8.02 0.77 37.67
CA TYR A 225 9.25 -0.03 37.85
C TYR A 225 10.41 0.40 36.95
N GLY A 226 10.17 1.35 36.03
CA GLY A 226 11.15 1.77 35.05
C GLY A 226 11.02 1.02 33.72
N PHE A 227 11.83 1.41 32.77
CA PHE A 227 11.86 0.85 31.42
C PHE A 227 12.58 -0.51 31.41
N ASP A 228 11.98 -1.49 30.74
CA ASP A 228 12.54 -2.82 30.57
C ASP A 228 12.17 -3.34 29.17
N ASP A 229 13.11 -3.95 28.46
CA ASP A 229 12.93 -4.45 27.09
C ASP A 229 11.81 -5.49 26.98
N SER A 230 11.56 -6.26 28.06
CA SER A 230 10.46 -7.22 28.08
C SER A 230 9.09 -6.56 28.00
N TYR A 231 8.96 -5.34 28.52
CA TYR A 231 7.72 -4.56 28.41
C TYR A 231 7.51 -4.05 26.98
N VAL A 232 8.59 -3.61 26.32
CA VAL A 232 8.56 -3.20 24.92
C VAL A 232 8.14 -4.39 24.03
N TYR A 233 8.73 -5.55 24.28
CA TYR A 233 8.38 -6.78 23.57
C TYR A 233 6.92 -7.17 23.77
N GLN A 234 6.38 -7.04 24.98
CA GLN A 234 4.99 -7.34 25.25
C GLN A 234 4.05 -6.41 24.48
N VAL A 235 4.29 -5.11 24.51
CA VAL A 235 3.51 -4.11 23.74
C VAL A 235 3.61 -4.39 22.24
N SER A 236 4.82 -4.62 21.72
CA SER A 236 5.03 -4.96 20.31
C SER A 236 4.19 -6.14 19.85
N ARG A 237 4.16 -7.20 20.68
CA ARG A 237 3.40 -8.40 20.39
C ARG A 237 1.89 -8.17 20.42
N ASP A 238 1.42 -7.41 21.40
CA ASP A 238 -0.01 -7.20 21.61
C ASP A 238 -0.60 -6.26 20.52
N PHE A 239 0.20 -5.33 19.98
CA PHE A 239 -0.16 -4.53 18.82
C PHE A 239 0.24 -5.14 17.45
N ALA A 240 0.89 -6.32 17.45
CA ALA A 240 1.41 -6.98 16.26
C ALA A 240 2.38 -6.09 15.42
N VAL A 241 3.19 -5.25 16.10
CA VAL A 241 4.16 -4.33 15.50
C VAL A 241 5.57 -4.64 16.01
N ILE A 242 6.60 -4.09 15.37
CA ILE A 242 7.93 -3.97 15.97
C ILE A 242 8.09 -2.56 16.52
N LEU A 243 8.43 -2.45 17.79
CA LEU A 243 8.96 -1.26 18.39
C LEU A 243 10.49 -1.35 18.25
N ILE A 244 11.07 -0.50 17.39
CA ILE A 244 12.52 -0.38 17.30
C ILE A 244 12.96 0.39 18.55
N SER A 245 13.70 -0.25 19.42
CA SER A 245 14.43 0.47 20.47
C SER A 245 15.51 1.30 19.79
N PHE A 246 15.42 2.63 19.90
CA PHE A 246 16.46 3.57 19.55
C PHE A 246 17.53 3.64 20.63
#